data_283afe969c073d983909765b0eb13d25
#
_entry.id   283afe969c073d983909765b0eb13d25
#
_cell.length_a   1.000
_cell.length_b   1.000
_cell.length_c   1.000
_cell.angle_alpha   90.00
_cell.angle_beta   90.00
_cell.angle_gamma   90.00
#
_symmetry.space_group_name_H-M   'P 1'
#
loop_
_entity.id
_entity.type
_entity.pdbx_description
1 polymer ?
#
loop_
_entity_poly.entity_id
_entity_poly.type
_entity_poly.pdbx_seq_one_letter_code
_entity_poly.pdbx_strand_id
1 'polypeptide(L)'
;TAPGVSPFPQPPTNADGLGQALSFAAGTGQCAPINIFGQNAISGAGAAFAFVDIVDATVITQQQLLATLSGDTATFLELPGGPIGFAGGFEYRKDTSLFVPSTLRNSPAVTAGAISGGPTFTSPDPAFEDPDLTVYEGFFEARAPILADMKFINLLEVQGAVRLSDYNTIGRTTAYSFGGRYKPTERLTLRGTYYVAVRAPKLEELICNQSPATLGLRNDPCNAENGNVTAGSSFRQANCDSLVGAGFDPTDFASAFRPGVTGGNPNLQEEEAETFTVGAVWHPAGGPLDGLTVIA
;
A
#
# COMPACT_ATOMS: atom_id res chain seq x y z
N THR A 1 37.35 -13.03 3.18
CA THR A 1 37.19 -13.04 4.65
C THR A 1 36.76 -14.43 5.03
N ALA A 2 37.55 -15.09 5.93
CA ALA A 2 37.25 -16.44 6.39
C ALA A 2 35.87 -16.46 7.10
N PRO A 3 35.02 -17.48 6.88
CA PRO A 3 33.76 -17.60 7.57
C PRO A 3 34.03 -17.85 9.05
N GLY A 4 33.52 -16.99 9.94
CA GLY A 4 33.51 -17.22 11.38
C GLY A 4 34.20 -16.17 12.24
N VAL A 5 34.81 -15.13 11.70
CA VAL A 5 35.37 -14.04 12.51
C VAL A 5 34.42 -12.85 12.48
N SER A 6 33.76 -12.57 13.60
CA SER A 6 33.03 -11.33 13.81
C SER A 6 33.97 -10.14 13.63
N PRO A 7 33.64 -9.13 12.80
CA PRO A 7 34.46 -7.93 12.68
C PRO A 7 34.43 -7.06 13.95
N PHE A 8 33.59 -7.39 14.91
CA PHE A 8 33.53 -6.72 16.21
C PHE A 8 34.27 -7.50 17.29
N PRO A 9 35.04 -6.79 18.13
CA PRO A 9 35.65 -7.43 19.30
C PRO A 9 34.53 -8.02 20.16
N GLN A 10 34.63 -9.35 20.40
CA GLN A 10 33.72 -10.00 21.32
C GLN A 10 33.95 -9.44 22.72
N PRO A 11 32.89 -9.12 23.48
CA PRO A 11 33.07 -8.73 24.87
C PRO A 11 33.78 -9.84 25.64
N PRO A 12 34.69 -9.53 26.55
CA PRO A 12 35.35 -10.52 27.39
C PRO A 12 34.27 -11.27 28.18
N THR A 13 34.18 -12.58 27.98
CA THR A 13 33.35 -13.45 28.80
C THR A 13 34.11 -13.74 30.10
N ASN A 14 33.47 -13.50 31.24
CA ASN A 14 34.01 -13.99 32.50
C ASN A 14 33.97 -15.52 32.53
N ALA A 15 34.83 -16.11 33.31
CA ALA A 15 35.00 -17.58 33.40
C ALA A 15 33.73 -18.34 33.85
N ASP A 16 32.72 -17.61 34.37
CA ASP A 16 31.43 -18.12 34.83
C ASP A 16 30.30 -18.00 33.78
N GLY A 17 30.59 -17.45 32.60
CA GLY A 17 29.60 -17.31 31.51
C GLY A 17 28.44 -16.35 31.78
N LEU A 18 28.42 -15.69 32.92
CA LEU A 18 27.42 -14.70 33.27
C LEU A 18 27.89 -13.33 32.78
N GLY A 19 27.22 -12.78 31.80
CA GLY A 19 27.51 -11.46 31.26
C GLY A 19 27.38 -10.38 32.34
N GLN A 20 28.50 -9.95 32.91
CA GLN A 20 28.52 -8.74 33.74
C GLN A 20 28.36 -7.51 32.86
N ALA A 21 27.62 -6.55 33.38
CA ALA A 21 27.56 -5.22 32.77
C ALA A 21 29.01 -4.70 32.62
N LEU A 22 29.49 -4.57 31.40
CA LEU A 22 30.81 -4.04 31.12
C LEU A 22 30.79 -2.55 31.45
N SER A 23 31.40 -2.15 32.54
CA SER A 23 31.70 -0.78 32.82
C SER A 23 33.00 -0.41 32.10
N PHE A 24 32.88 0.39 31.03
CA PHE A 24 34.06 0.92 30.36
C PHE A 24 34.47 2.24 30.99
N ALA A 25 35.71 2.36 31.41
CA ALA A 25 36.25 3.67 31.73
C ALA A 25 36.45 4.47 30.44
N ALA A 26 35.94 5.68 30.41
CA ALA A 26 36.05 6.57 29.22
C ALA A 26 37.54 6.73 28.85
N GLY A 27 37.87 6.49 27.58
CA GLY A 27 39.24 6.61 27.06
C GLY A 27 40.10 5.36 27.20
N THR A 28 39.58 4.22 27.70
CA THR A 28 40.28 2.94 27.73
C THR A 28 39.70 1.98 26.70
N GLY A 29 40.55 1.27 25.97
CA GLY A 29 40.14 0.31 24.95
C GLY A 29 39.59 0.99 23.66
N GLN A 30 38.64 0.32 23.01
CA GLN A 30 38.04 0.84 21.74
C GLN A 30 36.85 1.77 21.95
N CYS A 31 36.47 2.08 23.19
CA CYS A 31 35.40 2.98 23.51
C CYS A 31 35.79 4.44 23.20
N ALA A 32 35.06 5.08 22.28
CA ALA A 32 35.17 6.50 22.01
C ALA A 32 34.00 7.24 22.68
N PRO A 33 34.26 8.15 23.65
CA PRO A 33 33.19 8.91 24.30
C PRO A 33 32.46 9.81 23.30
N ILE A 34 31.15 9.87 23.42
CA ILE A 34 30.30 10.74 22.61
C ILE A 34 29.91 11.96 23.44
N ASN A 35 30.22 13.14 22.93
CA ASN A 35 29.71 14.39 23.51
C ASN A 35 28.28 14.64 22.97
N ILE A 36 27.31 14.59 23.87
CA ILE A 36 25.90 14.83 23.55
C ILE A 36 25.47 16.29 23.74
N PHE A 37 26.37 17.15 24.17
CA PHE A 37 26.11 18.56 24.44
C PHE A 37 26.59 19.46 23.28
N GLY A 38 25.64 20.11 22.63
CA GLY A 38 25.89 21.06 21.52
C GLY A 38 25.68 20.46 20.12
N GLN A 39 25.52 21.36 19.17
CA GLN A 39 25.38 21.03 17.77
C GLN A 39 26.71 20.61 17.17
N ASN A 40 26.80 19.51 16.44
CA ASN A 40 28.02 18.95 15.85
C ASN A 40 29.10 18.55 16.89
N ALA A 41 28.71 18.25 18.11
CA ALA A 41 29.64 17.96 19.21
C ALA A 41 30.21 16.53 19.18
N ILE A 42 29.64 15.63 18.34
CA ILE A 42 30.12 14.24 18.22
C ILE A 42 31.43 14.23 17.41
N SER A 43 32.48 13.70 18.01
CA SER A 43 33.77 13.53 17.32
C SER A 43 33.68 12.44 16.24
N GLY A 44 34.53 12.49 15.22
CA GLY A 44 34.61 11.47 14.19
C GLY A 44 34.88 10.07 14.78
N ALA A 45 35.69 9.96 15.84
CA ALA A 45 35.94 8.71 16.56
C ALA A 45 34.70 8.22 17.31
N GLY A 46 33.96 9.14 17.96
CA GLY A 46 32.70 8.82 18.63
C GLY A 46 31.62 8.38 17.65
N ALA A 47 31.53 9.03 16.51
CA ALA A 47 30.60 8.63 15.43
C ALA A 47 30.94 7.23 14.88
N ALA A 48 32.21 6.98 14.58
CA ALA A 48 32.66 5.67 14.07
C ALA A 48 32.45 4.52 15.06
N PHE A 49 32.46 4.83 16.36
CA PHE A 49 32.17 3.85 17.40
C PHE A 49 30.67 3.56 17.56
N ALA A 50 29.84 4.61 17.50
CA ALA A 50 28.43 4.52 17.86
C ALA A 50 27.50 4.23 16.67
N PHE A 51 27.92 4.60 15.46
CA PHE A 51 27.10 4.46 14.26
C PHE A 51 27.71 3.44 13.29
N VAL A 52 26.86 2.68 12.67
CA VAL A 52 27.21 1.75 11.62
C VAL A 52 26.20 1.89 10.48
N ASP A 53 26.70 1.90 9.27
CA ASP A 53 25.84 1.92 8.09
C ASP A 53 25.17 0.55 7.91
N ILE A 54 23.86 0.59 7.76
CA ILE A 54 23.04 -0.59 7.46
C ILE A 54 22.54 -0.42 6.03
N VAL A 55 22.86 -1.41 5.21
CA VAL A 55 22.43 -1.44 3.81
C VAL A 55 21.52 -2.65 3.62
N ASP A 56 20.23 -2.38 3.44
CA ASP A 56 19.28 -3.37 3.00
C ASP A 56 19.10 -3.22 1.48
N ALA A 57 18.92 -4.32 0.77
CA ALA A 57 18.69 -4.31 -0.66
C ALA A 57 17.32 -4.92 -0.99
N THR A 58 16.56 -4.22 -1.83
CA THR A 58 15.30 -4.74 -2.39
C THR A 58 15.43 -4.78 -3.91
N VAL A 59 15.16 -5.93 -4.49
CA VAL A 59 15.13 -6.12 -5.94
C VAL A 59 13.70 -6.47 -6.35
N ILE A 60 13.09 -5.59 -7.16
CA ILE A 60 11.77 -5.81 -7.74
C ILE A 60 11.96 -6.08 -9.22
N THR A 61 11.43 -7.20 -9.69
CA THR A 61 11.48 -7.57 -11.10
C THR A 61 10.06 -7.72 -11.63
N GLN A 62 9.79 -7.10 -12.78
CA GLN A 62 8.51 -7.24 -13.48
C GLN A 62 8.75 -7.79 -14.89
N GLN A 63 7.98 -8.80 -15.23
CA GLN A 63 7.87 -9.33 -16.58
C GLN A 63 6.45 -9.12 -17.07
N GLN A 64 6.31 -8.52 -18.26
CA GLN A 64 4.99 -8.23 -18.82
C GLN A 64 4.96 -8.57 -20.31
N LEU A 65 3.89 -9.23 -20.72
CA LEU A 65 3.52 -9.43 -22.10
C LEU A 65 2.11 -8.89 -22.31
N LEU A 66 1.97 -7.90 -23.18
CA LEU A 66 0.70 -7.28 -23.52
C LEU A 66 0.46 -7.39 -25.02
N ALA A 67 -0.70 -7.93 -25.40
CA ALA A 67 -1.17 -7.94 -26.78
C ALA A 67 -2.52 -7.22 -26.86
N THR A 68 -2.64 -6.26 -27.78
CA THR A 68 -3.87 -5.47 -27.96
C THR A 68 -4.29 -5.46 -29.42
N LEU A 69 -5.61 -5.48 -29.63
CA LEU A 69 -6.25 -5.29 -30.92
C LEU A 69 -7.32 -4.21 -30.78
N SER A 70 -7.31 -3.23 -31.67
CA SER A 70 -8.35 -2.20 -31.72
C SER A 70 -8.78 -1.96 -33.15
N GLY A 71 -10.02 -1.52 -33.32
CA GLY A 71 -10.59 -1.25 -34.63
C GLY A 71 -12.01 -0.71 -34.54
N ASP A 72 -12.66 -0.68 -35.67
CA ASP A 72 -14.07 -0.34 -35.78
C ASP A 72 -14.79 -1.26 -36.77
N THR A 73 -16.10 -1.13 -36.81
CA THR A 73 -16.96 -1.96 -37.68
C THR A 73 -17.34 -1.29 -39.00
N ALA A 74 -16.72 -0.18 -39.38
CA ALA A 74 -17.12 0.63 -40.54
C ALA A 74 -17.27 -0.14 -41.86
N THR A 75 -16.51 -1.24 -42.00
CA THR A 75 -16.52 -2.05 -43.22
C THR A 75 -17.66 -3.06 -43.33
N PHE A 76 -18.34 -3.38 -42.22
CA PHE A 76 -19.33 -4.47 -42.21
C PHE A 76 -20.60 -4.16 -41.37
N LEU A 77 -20.54 -3.21 -40.45
CA LEU A 77 -21.66 -2.81 -39.59
C LEU A 77 -21.55 -1.35 -39.19
N GLU A 78 -22.49 -0.56 -39.62
CA GLU A 78 -22.65 0.82 -39.14
C GLU A 78 -24.02 0.99 -38.46
N LEU A 79 -24.03 1.62 -37.30
CA LEU A 79 -25.24 2.07 -36.63
C LEU A 79 -25.67 3.42 -37.22
N PRO A 80 -26.92 3.88 -36.97
CA PRO A 80 -27.34 5.21 -37.39
C PRO A 80 -26.48 6.37 -36.88
N GLY A 81 -25.70 6.15 -35.84
CA GLY A 81 -24.74 7.12 -35.30
C GLY A 81 -23.30 6.91 -35.77
N GLY A 82 -23.04 5.86 -36.55
CA GLY A 82 -21.70 5.52 -37.05
C GLY A 82 -21.21 4.14 -36.66
N PRO A 83 -19.97 3.79 -36.99
CA PRO A 83 -19.39 2.49 -36.68
C PRO A 83 -19.16 2.29 -35.17
N ILE A 84 -19.15 1.03 -34.76
CA ILE A 84 -18.81 0.63 -33.39
C ILE A 84 -17.30 0.55 -33.29
N GLY A 85 -16.70 1.35 -32.40
CA GLY A 85 -15.31 1.22 -32.05
C GLY A 85 -15.13 0.18 -30.96
N PHE A 86 -14.09 -0.65 -31.06
CA PHE A 86 -13.76 -1.65 -30.06
C PHE A 86 -12.26 -1.75 -29.82
N ALA A 87 -11.88 -2.17 -28.61
CA ALA A 87 -10.53 -2.61 -28.29
C ALA A 87 -10.61 -3.81 -27.34
N GLY A 88 -9.62 -4.68 -27.45
CA GLY A 88 -9.50 -5.83 -26.57
C GLY A 88 -8.04 -6.29 -26.51
N GLY A 89 -7.74 -7.09 -25.54
CA GLY A 89 -6.39 -7.60 -25.39
C GLY A 89 -6.24 -8.63 -24.29
N PHE A 90 -5.02 -9.10 -24.20
CA PHE A 90 -4.57 -10.04 -23.21
C PHE A 90 -3.28 -9.50 -22.57
N GLU A 91 -3.15 -9.66 -21.27
CA GLU A 91 -1.96 -9.34 -20.50
C GLU A 91 -1.53 -10.52 -19.66
N TYR A 92 -0.25 -10.81 -19.67
CA TYR A 92 0.44 -11.63 -18.67
C TYR A 92 1.43 -10.74 -17.95
N ARG A 93 1.38 -10.76 -16.61
CA ARG A 93 2.34 -10.03 -15.78
C ARG A 93 2.79 -10.91 -14.62
N LYS A 94 4.08 -10.87 -14.36
CA LYS A 94 4.71 -11.51 -13.21
C LYS A 94 5.59 -10.49 -12.49
N ASP A 95 5.28 -10.23 -11.22
CA ASP A 95 6.04 -9.37 -10.32
C ASP A 95 6.72 -10.25 -9.27
N THR A 96 8.02 -10.06 -9.05
CA THR A 96 8.78 -10.72 -7.98
C THR A 96 9.46 -9.66 -7.12
N SER A 97 9.59 -9.92 -5.83
CA SER A 97 10.24 -9.03 -4.88
C SER A 97 11.18 -9.83 -4.00
N LEU A 98 12.48 -9.54 -4.08
CA LEU A 98 13.52 -10.11 -3.23
C LEU A 98 14.00 -9.03 -2.27
N PHE A 99 13.88 -9.28 -0.98
CA PHE A 99 14.46 -8.45 0.07
C PHE A 99 15.66 -9.14 0.69
N VAL A 100 16.81 -8.48 0.65
CA VAL A 100 18.06 -8.97 1.25
C VAL A 100 18.42 -8.04 2.40
N PRO A 101 18.15 -8.44 3.65
CA PRO A 101 18.48 -7.63 4.80
C PRO A 101 19.99 -7.57 5.01
N SER A 102 20.46 -6.50 5.65
CA SER A 102 21.85 -6.37 6.07
C SER A 102 22.26 -7.54 6.96
N THR A 103 23.48 -8.03 6.77
CA THR A 103 24.06 -9.08 7.62
C THR A 103 24.10 -8.68 9.10
N LEU A 104 24.13 -7.37 9.40
CA LEU A 104 24.06 -6.88 10.78
C LEU A 104 22.70 -7.11 11.43
N ARG A 105 21.59 -6.99 10.68
CA ARG A 105 20.25 -7.27 11.21
C ARG A 105 20.08 -8.72 11.65
N ASN A 106 20.68 -9.63 10.90
CA ASN A 106 20.59 -11.08 11.13
C ASN A 106 21.80 -11.64 11.87
N SER A 107 22.65 -10.78 12.46
CA SER A 107 23.79 -11.27 13.22
C SER A 107 23.31 -12.01 14.48
N PRO A 108 24.00 -13.10 14.90
CA PRO A 108 23.66 -13.82 16.12
C PRO A 108 23.63 -12.94 17.37
N ALA A 109 24.44 -11.88 17.41
CA ALA A 109 24.47 -10.93 18.51
C ALA A 109 23.19 -10.11 18.64
N VAL A 110 22.55 -9.77 17.53
CA VAL A 110 21.27 -9.06 17.50
C VAL A 110 20.11 -9.99 17.83
N THR A 111 20.09 -11.20 17.24
CA THR A 111 19.02 -12.19 17.46
C THR A 111 19.03 -12.75 18.88
N ALA A 112 20.21 -12.84 19.51
CA ALA A 112 20.35 -13.32 20.90
C ALA A 112 20.02 -12.22 21.96
N GLY A 113 19.65 -10.99 21.52
CA GLY A 113 19.43 -9.89 22.47
C GLY A 113 20.69 -9.44 23.24
N ALA A 114 21.85 -9.84 22.78
CA ALA A 114 23.13 -9.53 23.45
C ALA A 114 23.53 -8.06 23.37
N ILE A 115 22.88 -7.30 22.48
CA ILE A 115 23.03 -5.84 22.34
C ILE A 115 21.84 -5.18 23.04
N SER A 116 21.94 -5.05 24.36
CA SER A 116 20.98 -4.26 25.15
C SER A 116 21.22 -2.77 24.90
N GLY A 117 20.21 -2.08 24.39
CA GLY A 117 20.28 -0.63 24.08
C GLY A 117 20.86 -0.30 22.71
N GLY A 118 21.11 -1.28 21.86
CA GLY A 118 21.38 -1.06 20.45
C GLY A 118 20.17 -0.48 19.72
N PRO A 119 20.34 0.01 18.48
CA PRO A 119 19.22 0.41 17.67
C PRO A 119 18.24 -0.77 17.67
N THR A 120 16.99 -0.46 17.88
CA THR A 120 15.88 -1.43 17.94
C THR A 120 15.73 -2.12 16.59
N PHE A 121 16.64 -3.05 16.29
CA PHE A 121 16.42 -4.06 15.27
C PHE A 121 15.41 -5.03 15.87
N THR A 122 14.17 -4.67 15.84
CA THR A 122 13.11 -5.35 16.59
C THR A 122 12.75 -6.71 16.01
N SER A 123 13.36 -7.10 14.89
CA SER A 123 13.20 -8.43 14.32
C SER A 123 14.30 -8.74 13.33
N PRO A 124 14.84 -9.95 13.31
CA PRO A 124 15.43 -10.47 12.10
C PRO A 124 14.31 -10.47 11.04
N ASP A 125 14.44 -9.64 10.02
CA ASP A 125 13.61 -9.81 8.84
C ASP A 125 14.12 -11.07 8.13
N PRO A 126 13.37 -12.17 8.14
CA PRO A 126 13.73 -13.30 7.33
C PRO A 126 13.78 -12.84 5.88
N ALA A 127 14.79 -13.28 5.15
CA ALA A 127 14.80 -13.13 3.71
C ALA A 127 13.45 -13.67 3.18
N PHE A 128 12.72 -12.85 2.43
CA PHE A 128 11.51 -13.35 1.79
C PHE A 128 11.94 -14.37 0.73
N GLU A 129 11.43 -15.58 0.84
CA GLU A 129 11.52 -16.52 -0.27
C GLU A 129 10.73 -15.93 -1.42
N ASP A 130 11.39 -15.59 -2.50
CA ASP A 130 10.92 -14.95 -3.74
C ASP A 130 9.41 -15.08 -4.00
N PRO A 131 8.57 -14.30 -3.34
CA PRO A 131 7.16 -14.36 -3.59
C PRO A 131 6.87 -13.76 -4.96
N ASP A 132 6.05 -14.42 -5.74
CA ASP A 132 5.61 -13.94 -7.02
C ASP A 132 4.11 -13.62 -7.04
N LEU A 133 3.79 -12.54 -7.70
CA LEU A 133 2.43 -12.17 -8.08
C LEU A 133 2.31 -12.36 -9.59
N THR A 134 1.60 -13.39 -9.99
CA THR A 134 1.34 -13.65 -11.41
C THR A 134 -0.12 -13.39 -11.71
N VAL A 135 -0.39 -12.69 -12.81
CA VAL A 135 -1.74 -12.44 -13.29
C VAL A 135 -1.85 -12.67 -14.78
N TYR A 136 -2.96 -13.28 -15.17
CA TYR A 136 -3.44 -13.38 -16.55
C TYR A 136 -4.71 -12.55 -16.68
N GLU A 137 -4.71 -11.60 -17.60
CA GLU A 137 -5.84 -10.69 -17.78
C GLU A 137 -6.32 -10.69 -19.22
N GLY A 138 -7.64 -10.71 -19.39
CA GLY A 138 -8.29 -10.44 -20.66
C GLY A 138 -9.22 -9.24 -20.51
N PHE A 139 -9.21 -8.34 -21.47
CA PHE A 139 -10.10 -7.18 -21.46
C PHE A 139 -10.73 -6.93 -22.81
N PHE A 140 -11.91 -6.34 -22.76
CA PHE A 140 -12.64 -5.89 -23.95
C PHE A 140 -13.40 -4.62 -23.63
N GLU A 141 -13.38 -3.66 -24.55
CA GLU A 141 -14.15 -2.45 -24.50
C GLU A 141 -14.80 -2.14 -25.85
N ALA A 142 -15.97 -1.56 -25.81
CA ALA A 142 -16.67 -1.13 -27.01
C ALA A 142 -17.38 0.20 -26.76
N ARG A 143 -17.48 0.99 -27.81
CA ARG A 143 -18.20 2.25 -27.88
C ARG A 143 -19.09 2.26 -29.13
N ALA A 144 -20.38 2.40 -28.91
CA ALA A 144 -21.38 2.33 -29.95
C ALA A 144 -22.15 3.67 -30.05
N PRO A 145 -21.96 4.44 -31.13
CA PRO A 145 -22.78 5.59 -31.43
C PRO A 145 -24.12 5.12 -31.98
N ILE A 146 -25.14 5.07 -31.13
CA ILE A 146 -26.45 4.49 -31.46
C ILE A 146 -27.19 5.37 -32.47
N LEU A 147 -27.19 6.70 -32.23
CA LEU A 147 -27.87 7.68 -33.06
C LEU A 147 -27.02 8.95 -33.19
N ALA A 148 -26.99 9.55 -34.36
CA ALA A 148 -26.40 10.87 -34.59
C ALA A 148 -27.24 11.69 -35.59
N ASP A 149 -27.05 13.02 -35.56
CA ASP A 149 -27.57 13.98 -36.51
C ASP A 149 -29.10 13.96 -36.68
N MET A 150 -29.81 13.63 -35.61
CA MET A 150 -31.29 13.65 -35.58
C MET A 150 -31.81 14.86 -34.78
N LYS A 151 -33.06 15.22 -35.00
CA LYS A 151 -33.70 16.30 -34.25
C LYS A 151 -33.68 15.99 -32.75
N PHE A 152 -33.04 16.84 -31.95
CA PHE A 152 -32.79 16.69 -30.51
C PHE A 152 -31.82 15.54 -30.12
N ILE A 153 -31.14 14.92 -31.08
CA ILE A 153 -30.15 13.89 -30.86
C ILE A 153 -28.94 14.14 -31.79
N ASN A 154 -28.09 15.08 -31.39
CA ASN A 154 -26.86 15.31 -32.13
C ASN A 154 -25.89 14.09 -31.94
N LEU A 155 -25.93 13.45 -30.77
CA LEU A 155 -25.24 12.17 -30.54
C LEU A 155 -25.90 11.46 -29.36
N LEU A 156 -26.15 10.16 -29.53
CA LEU A 156 -26.43 9.21 -28.46
C LEU A 156 -25.44 8.05 -28.59
N GLU A 157 -24.57 7.93 -27.61
CA GLU A 157 -23.51 6.94 -27.59
C GLU A 157 -23.56 6.14 -26.28
N VAL A 158 -23.35 4.85 -26.36
CA VAL A 158 -23.13 3.98 -25.20
C VAL A 158 -21.75 3.37 -25.27
N GLN A 159 -21.18 3.07 -24.11
CA GLN A 159 -19.89 2.42 -23.98
C GLN A 159 -19.92 1.39 -22.87
N GLY A 160 -19.13 0.36 -23.02
CA GLY A 160 -18.95 -0.67 -22.00
C GLY A 160 -17.55 -1.25 -22.06
N ALA A 161 -17.07 -1.67 -20.92
CA ALA A 161 -15.80 -2.38 -20.80
C ALA A 161 -15.89 -3.46 -19.75
N VAL A 162 -15.13 -4.53 -19.93
CA VAL A 162 -14.97 -5.63 -18.99
C VAL A 162 -13.51 -6.07 -18.95
N ARG A 163 -13.00 -6.36 -17.76
CA ARG A 163 -11.68 -6.97 -17.51
C ARG A 163 -11.86 -8.17 -16.60
N LEU A 164 -11.32 -9.29 -17.03
CA LEU A 164 -11.27 -10.54 -16.27
C LEU A 164 -9.81 -10.80 -15.94
N SER A 165 -9.50 -10.93 -14.67
CA SER A 165 -8.14 -11.18 -14.19
C SER A 165 -8.10 -12.45 -13.35
N ASP A 166 -7.06 -13.26 -13.51
CA ASP A 166 -6.83 -14.49 -12.75
C ASP A 166 -5.45 -14.39 -12.08
N TYR A 167 -5.47 -14.18 -10.78
CA TYR A 167 -4.29 -14.01 -9.94
C TYR A 167 -3.92 -15.33 -9.26
N ASN A 168 -2.63 -15.64 -9.17
CA ASN A 168 -2.15 -16.81 -8.42
C ASN A 168 -2.41 -16.70 -6.90
N THR A 169 -2.73 -15.51 -6.40
CA THR A 169 -2.90 -15.24 -4.95
C THR A 169 -4.35 -15.22 -4.50
N ILE A 170 -5.21 -14.48 -5.19
CA ILE A 170 -6.63 -14.28 -4.81
C ILE A 170 -7.61 -14.92 -5.78
N GLY A 171 -7.12 -15.53 -6.89
CA GLY A 171 -7.99 -16.12 -7.91
C GLY A 171 -8.57 -15.08 -8.86
N ARG A 172 -9.84 -15.31 -9.27
CA ARG A 172 -10.48 -14.56 -10.34
C ARG A 172 -11.20 -13.32 -9.82
N THR A 173 -10.96 -12.20 -10.51
CA THR A 173 -11.65 -10.94 -10.28
C THR A 173 -12.25 -10.41 -11.58
N THR A 174 -13.29 -9.58 -11.46
CA THR A 174 -13.97 -8.97 -12.61
C THR A 174 -14.20 -7.49 -12.37
N ALA A 175 -13.61 -6.66 -13.22
CA ALA A 175 -13.89 -5.24 -13.26
C ALA A 175 -14.70 -4.92 -14.51
N TYR A 176 -15.67 -4.02 -14.41
CA TYR A 176 -16.49 -3.63 -15.55
C TYR A 176 -16.99 -2.20 -15.44
N SER A 177 -17.33 -1.63 -16.60
CA SER A 177 -17.95 -0.32 -16.67
C SER A 177 -19.03 -0.28 -17.76
N PHE A 178 -20.01 0.56 -17.51
CA PHE A 178 -21.05 0.88 -18.47
C PHE A 178 -21.35 2.38 -18.40
N GLY A 179 -21.47 3.04 -19.56
CA GLY A 179 -21.72 4.45 -19.60
C GLY A 179 -22.44 4.91 -20.87
N GLY A 180 -22.88 6.14 -20.84
CA GLY A 180 -23.52 6.76 -21.99
C GLY A 180 -23.23 8.25 -22.08
N ARG A 181 -23.29 8.75 -23.28
CA ARG A 181 -23.15 10.15 -23.63
C ARG A 181 -24.30 10.56 -24.52
N TYR A 182 -25.03 11.59 -24.11
CA TYR A 182 -26.14 12.17 -24.86
C TYR A 182 -25.87 13.63 -25.13
N LYS A 183 -25.88 13.98 -26.41
CA LYS A 183 -25.80 15.36 -26.89
C LYS A 183 -27.13 15.71 -27.56
N PRO A 184 -28.04 16.39 -26.86
CA PRO A 184 -29.27 16.87 -27.49
C PRO A 184 -28.99 17.94 -28.55
N THR A 185 -27.93 18.71 -28.36
CA THR A 185 -27.44 19.74 -29.27
C THR A 185 -25.92 19.71 -29.32
N GLU A 186 -25.30 20.41 -30.26
CA GLU A 186 -23.83 20.56 -30.28
C GLU A 186 -23.26 21.20 -29.02
N ARG A 187 -24.08 21.95 -28.27
CA ARG A 187 -23.67 22.78 -27.14
C ARG A 187 -23.82 22.11 -25.78
N LEU A 188 -24.66 21.09 -25.67
CA LEU A 188 -24.96 20.42 -24.43
C LEU A 188 -24.56 18.95 -24.54
N THR A 189 -23.73 18.49 -23.61
CA THR A 189 -23.36 17.09 -23.46
C THR A 189 -23.76 16.64 -22.07
N LEU A 190 -24.56 15.61 -21.98
CA LEU A 190 -24.85 14.87 -20.74
C LEU A 190 -24.11 13.53 -20.77
N ARG A 191 -23.55 13.12 -19.66
CA ARG A 191 -22.84 11.85 -19.54
C ARG A 191 -23.14 11.19 -18.21
N GLY A 192 -23.16 9.87 -18.21
CA GLY A 192 -23.27 9.06 -17.01
C GLY A 192 -22.42 7.81 -17.15
N THR A 193 -21.82 7.36 -16.06
CA THR A 193 -21.03 6.14 -16.04
C THR A 193 -21.22 5.43 -14.70
N TYR A 194 -21.42 4.14 -14.76
CA TYR A 194 -21.32 3.21 -13.64
C TYR A 194 -20.11 2.30 -13.85
N TYR A 195 -19.32 2.10 -12.84
CA TYR A 195 -18.20 1.15 -12.91
C TYR A 195 -17.95 0.46 -11.58
N VAL A 196 -17.46 -0.76 -11.69
CA VAL A 196 -16.93 -1.56 -10.60
C VAL A 196 -15.43 -1.73 -10.84
N ALA A 197 -14.65 -1.15 -9.94
CA ALA A 197 -13.19 -1.25 -9.95
C ALA A 197 -12.74 -2.26 -8.91
N VAL A 198 -11.70 -3.01 -9.23
CA VAL A 198 -11.11 -4.02 -8.35
C VAL A 198 -9.63 -3.71 -8.15
N ARG A 199 -9.17 -3.82 -6.90
CA ARG A 199 -7.75 -3.77 -6.55
C ARG A 199 -7.32 -5.09 -5.90
N ALA A 200 -6.43 -5.80 -6.54
CA ALA A 200 -5.78 -6.96 -5.91
C ALA A 200 -4.84 -6.48 -4.79
N PRO A 201 -4.72 -7.23 -3.67
CA PRO A 201 -3.74 -6.98 -2.64
C PRO A 201 -2.32 -7.00 -3.23
N LYS A 202 -1.47 -6.13 -2.69
CA LYS A 202 -0.04 -6.16 -3.01
C LYS A 202 0.62 -7.37 -2.37
N LEU A 203 1.73 -7.79 -2.96
CA LEU A 203 2.51 -8.91 -2.45
C LEU A 203 2.90 -8.74 -0.98
N GLU A 204 3.32 -7.54 -0.59
CA GLU A 204 3.65 -7.20 0.81
C GLU A 204 2.45 -7.34 1.76
N GLU A 205 1.25 -7.00 1.31
CA GLU A 205 0.02 -7.11 2.10
C GLU A 205 -0.36 -8.56 2.37
N LEU A 206 0.03 -9.48 1.48
CA LEU A 206 -0.28 -10.91 1.59
C LEU A 206 0.76 -11.68 2.39
N ILE A 207 2.05 -11.40 2.19
CA ILE A 207 3.13 -12.32 2.60
C ILE A 207 4.18 -11.71 3.51
N CYS A 208 4.09 -10.41 3.89
CA CYS A 208 5.00 -9.88 4.90
C CYS A 208 4.97 -10.76 6.15
N ASN A 209 6.15 -11.23 6.56
CA ASN A 209 6.27 -12.00 7.79
C ASN A 209 5.77 -11.21 8.99
N GLN A 210 5.11 -11.90 9.91
CA GLN A 210 4.70 -11.29 11.15
C GLN A 210 5.93 -10.89 11.98
N SER A 211 6.03 -9.60 12.23
CA SER A 211 7.09 -9.01 13.06
C SER A 211 6.51 -8.48 14.35
N PRO A 212 7.20 -8.64 15.49
CA PRO A 212 6.82 -7.97 16.72
C PRO A 212 6.71 -6.46 16.49
N ALA A 213 5.63 -5.89 16.93
CA ALA A 213 5.36 -4.46 16.81
C ALA A 213 4.90 -3.91 18.16
N THR A 214 5.13 -2.63 18.34
CA THR A 214 4.62 -1.91 19.50
C THR A 214 3.39 -1.14 19.07
N LEU A 215 2.23 -1.54 19.58
CA LEU A 215 0.95 -0.89 19.29
C LEU A 215 0.78 0.32 20.21
N GLY A 216 0.62 1.50 19.62
CA GLY A 216 0.31 2.73 20.35
C GLY A 216 -1.16 2.76 20.74
N LEU A 217 -1.46 2.71 22.03
CA LEU A 217 -2.83 2.73 22.55
C LEU A 217 -3.39 4.14 22.76
N ARG A 218 -2.61 5.18 22.48
CA ARG A 218 -3.07 6.56 22.63
C ARG A 218 -4.33 6.89 21.84
N ASN A 219 -4.50 6.28 20.69
CA ASN A 219 -5.61 6.52 19.78
C ASN A 219 -6.74 5.50 19.95
N ASP A 220 -6.64 4.61 20.93
CA ASP A 220 -7.70 3.65 21.19
C ASP A 220 -8.99 4.39 21.57
N PRO A 221 -10.10 4.11 20.88
CA PRO A 221 -11.37 4.77 21.14
C PRO A 221 -11.92 4.54 22.55
N CYS A 222 -11.50 3.47 23.22
CA CYS A 222 -11.90 3.14 24.59
C CYS A 222 -10.89 3.57 25.66
N ASN A 223 -9.83 4.29 25.28
CA ASN A 223 -8.86 4.80 26.24
C ASN A 223 -9.46 5.95 27.08
N ALA A 224 -9.77 5.67 28.35
CA ALA A 224 -10.35 6.63 29.25
C ALA A 224 -9.34 7.71 29.70
N GLU A 225 -8.04 7.37 29.81
CA GLU A 225 -7.00 8.31 30.29
C GLU A 225 -6.81 9.50 29.35
N ASN A 226 -6.98 9.28 28.04
CA ASN A 226 -6.87 10.33 27.03
C ASN A 226 -8.23 11.01 26.72
N GLY A 227 -9.28 10.70 27.43
CA GLY A 227 -10.63 11.23 27.20
C GLY A 227 -11.28 10.76 25.90
N ASN A 228 -10.70 9.77 25.21
CA ASN A 228 -11.22 9.28 23.94
C ASN A 228 -12.62 8.71 24.05
N VAL A 229 -12.94 8.07 25.18
CA VAL A 229 -14.26 7.49 25.45
C VAL A 229 -15.36 8.55 25.39
N THR A 230 -15.10 9.74 25.94
CA THR A 230 -16.08 10.83 26.04
C THR A 230 -16.04 11.81 24.87
N ALA A 231 -14.94 11.85 24.12
CA ALA A 231 -14.73 12.81 23.05
C ALA A 231 -15.47 12.46 21.74
N GLY A 232 -16.14 11.33 21.68
CA GLY A 232 -16.79 10.82 20.47
C GLY A 232 -18.32 10.90 20.52
N SER A 233 -18.95 10.09 19.68
CA SER A 233 -20.41 9.92 19.67
C SER A 233 -20.90 9.21 20.94
N SER A 234 -22.17 9.39 21.28
CA SER A 234 -22.83 8.70 22.42
C SER A 234 -22.77 7.17 22.31
N PHE A 235 -22.60 6.64 21.12
CA PHE A 235 -22.44 5.20 20.88
C PHE A 235 -21.08 4.66 21.34
N ARG A 236 -20.03 5.49 21.33
CA ARG A 236 -18.68 5.06 21.72
C ARG A 236 -18.65 4.61 23.17
N GLN A 237 -19.20 5.42 24.09
CA GLN A 237 -19.27 5.09 25.51
C GLN A 237 -19.97 3.73 25.70
N ALA A 238 -21.17 3.57 25.13
CA ALA A 238 -21.95 2.34 25.29
C ALA A 238 -21.22 1.10 24.72
N ASN A 239 -20.52 1.27 23.60
CA ASN A 239 -19.74 0.18 23.02
C ASN A 239 -18.54 -0.20 23.89
N CYS A 240 -17.81 0.79 24.42
CA CYS A 240 -16.70 0.54 25.32
C CYS A 240 -17.16 -0.10 26.63
N ASP A 241 -18.28 0.35 27.18
CA ASP A 241 -18.88 -0.24 28.39
C ASP A 241 -19.29 -1.71 28.18
N SER A 242 -19.76 -2.05 26.99
CA SER A 242 -20.07 -3.43 26.63
C SER A 242 -18.82 -4.34 26.58
N LEU A 243 -17.67 -3.81 26.20
CA LEU A 243 -16.40 -4.52 26.22
C LEU A 243 -15.89 -4.75 27.64
N VAL A 244 -16.11 -3.81 28.54
CA VAL A 244 -15.82 -3.98 29.98
C VAL A 244 -16.58 -5.16 30.56
N GLY A 245 -17.85 -5.32 30.20
CA GLY A 245 -18.65 -6.49 30.57
C GLY A 245 -18.09 -7.82 30.03
N ALA A 246 -17.28 -7.78 28.98
CA ALA A 246 -16.56 -8.93 28.41
C ALA A 246 -15.15 -9.14 29.01
N GLY A 247 -14.77 -8.38 30.04
CA GLY A 247 -13.47 -8.48 30.73
C GLY A 247 -12.39 -7.51 30.21
N PHE A 248 -12.75 -6.54 29.40
CA PHE A 248 -11.85 -5.46 29.00
C PHE A 248 -11.77 -4.40 30.11
N ASP A 249 -10.55 -4.00 30.49
CA ASP A 249 -10.32 -2.94 31.46
C ASP A 249 -9.92 -1.64 30.76
N PRO A 250 -10.78 -0.60 30.74
CA PRO A 250 -10.49 0.68 30.10
C PRO A 250 -9.38 1.47 30.80
N THR A 251 -8.96 1.07 32.00
CA THR A 251 -7.87 1.69 32.74
C THR A 251 -6.52 0.97 32.55
N ASP A 252 -6.50 -0.15 31.89
CA ASP A 252 -5.27 -0.92 31.58
C ASP A 252 -4.43 -0.32 30.44
N PHE A 253 -4.63 0.96 30.18
CA PHE A 253 -3.82 1.76 29.22
C PHE A 253 -2.65 2.51 29.89
N ALA A 254 -2.31 2.20 31.14
CA ALA A 254 -1.19 2.79 31.87
C ALA A 254 0.16 2.67 31.14
N SER A 255 0.28 1.72 30.21
CA SER A 255 1.36 1.67 29.22
C SER A 255 0.85 2.24 27.90
N ALA A 256 1.44 3.34 27.42
CA ALA A 256 1.13 3.93 26.11
C ALA A 256 1.36 2.97 24.94
N PHE A 257 1.90 1.80 25.19
CA PHE A 257 2.32 0.83 24.20
C PHE A 257 2.05 -0.61 24.65
N ARG A 258 1.53 -1.42 23.76
CA ARG A 258 1.36 -2.87 23.96
C ARG A 258 2.16 -3.63 22.92
N PRO A 259 2.76 -4.77 23.31
CA PRO A 259 3.34 -5.68 22.33
C PRO A 259 2.23 -6.22 21.43
N GLY A 260 2.50 -6.23 20.15
CA GLY A 260 1.64 -6.77 19.11
C GLY A 260 2.46 -7.36 17.99
N VAL A 261 1.80 -7.74 16.92
CA VAL A 261 2.45 -8.19 15.69
C VAL A 261 1.87 -7.42 14.50
N THR A 262 2.72 -7.12 13.54
CA THR A 262 2.32 -6.64 12.23
C THR A 262 2.83 -7.60 11.17
N GLY A 263 2.11 -7.76 10.08
CA GLY A 263 2.53 -8.65 9.01
C GLY A 263 1.49 -8.72 7.92
N GLY A 264 1.78 -9.50 6.89
CA GLY A 264 0.86 -9.79 5.82
C GLY A 264 -0.28 -10.71 6.28
N ASN A 265 -1.36 -10.67 5.51
CA ASN A 265 -2.49 -11.59 5.67
C ASN A 265 -2.71 -12.35 4.36
N PRO A 266 -2.35 -13.63 4.27
CA PRO A 266 -2.51 -14.41 3.05
C PRO A 266 -3.98 -14.66 2.65
N ASN A 267 -4.93 -14.33 3.54
CA ASN A 267 -6.36 -14.48 3.29
C ASN A 267 -7.04 -13.16 2.86
N LEU A 268 -6.26 -12.11 2.56
CA LEU A 268 -6.84 -10.89 2.00
C LEU A 268 -7.51 -11.19 0.66
N GLN A 269 -8.67 -10.59 0.48
CA GLN A 269 -9.41 -10.60 -0.76
C GLN A 269 -9.18 -9.29 -1.52
N GLU A 270 -9.65 -9.23 -2.75
CA GLU A 270 -9.68 -7.98 -3.52
C GLU A 270 -10.49 -6.89 -2.81
N GLU A 271 -10.08 -5.66 -3.03
CA GLU A 271 -10.90 -4.49 -2.70
C GLU A 271 -11.77 -4.16 -3.91
N GLU A 272 -13.05 -3.95 -3.67
CA GLU A 272 -14.03 -3.62 -4.68
C GLU A 272 -14.61 -2.23 -4.42
N ALA A 273 -14.75 -1.43 -5.49
CA ALA A 273 -15.34 -0.11 -5.41
C ALA A 273 -16.38 0.09 -6.51
N GLU A 274 -17.61 0.33 -6.09
CA GLU A 274 -18.70 0.73 -7.00
C GLU A 274 -18.79 2.24 -7.09
N THR A 275 -18.87 2.76 -8.30
CA THR A 275 -18.95 4.21 -8.51
C THR A 275 -19.95 4.55 -9.59
N PHE A 276 -20.76 5.54 -9.30
CA PHE A 276 -21.70 6.16 -10.24
C PHE A 276 -21.35 7.63 -10.43
N THR A 277 -21.23 8.06 -11.68
CA THR A 277 -20.97 9.46 -12.03
C THR A 277 -21.98 9.97 -13.03
N VAL A 278 -22.40 11.22 -12.85
CA VAL A 278 -23.16 11.98 -13.84
C VAL A 278 -22.49 13.33 -14.05
N GLY A 279 -22.61 13.88 -15.25
CA GLY A 279 -22.05 15.18 -15.54
C GLY A 279 -22.72 15.83 -16.75
N ALA A 280 -22.66 17.14 -16.79
CA ALA A 280 -23.11 17.95 -17.90
C ALA A 280 -22.00 18.91 -18.35
N VAL A 281 -21.87 19.08 -19.67
CA VAL A 281 -20.96 20.07 -20.26
C VAL A 281 -21.77 20.94 -21.17
N TRP A 282 -21.75 22.27 -20.96
CA TRP A 282 -22.47 23.24 -21.76
C TRP A 282 -21.52 24.28 -22.33
N HIS A 283 -21.65 24.50 -23.64
CA HIS A 283 -20.93 25.52 -24.39
C HIS A 283 -21.94 26.55 -24.88
N PRO A 284 -22.19 27.65 -24.15
CA PRO A 284 -23.02 28.72 -24.63
C PRO A 284 -22.37 29.31 -25.89
N ALA A 285 -23.20 29.74 -26.85
CA ALA A 285 -22.72 30.41 -28.05
C ALA A 285 -23.46 31.73 -28.27
N GLY A 286 -22.71 32.73 -28.68
CA GLY A 286 -23.19 34.08 -28.94
C GLY A 286 -23.27 34.97 -27.70
N GLY A 287 -23.02 36.26 -27.88
CA GLY A 287 -23.03 37.24 -26.81
C GLY A 287 -21.81 37.19 -25.89
N PRO A 288 -21.92 37.75 -24.67
CA PRO A 288 -20.81 37.89 -23.76
C PRO A 288 -20.27 36.55 -23.15
N LEU A 289 -20.97 35.45 -23.38
CA LEU A 289 -20.61 34.12 -22.90
C LEU A 289 -19.99 33.25 -23.99
N ASP A 290 -19.72 33.77 -25.16
CA ASP A 290 -19.11 33.04 -26.25
C ASP A 290 -17.67 32.61 -25.85
N GLY A 291 -17.35 31.35 -26.08
CA GLY A 291 -16.07 30.77 -25.64
C GLY A 291 -16.02 30.29 -24.18
N LEU A 292 -17.08 30.45 -23.37
CA LEU A 292 -17.17 29.86 -22.04
C LEU A 292 -17.51 28.36 -22.13
N THR A 293 -16.96 27.56 -21.22
CA THR A 293 -17.37 26.17 -21.00
C THR A 293 -17.79 26.00 -19.55
N VAL A 294 -19.02 25.53 -19.35
CA VAL A 294 -19.54 25.19 -18.02
C VAL A 294 -19.58 23.69 -17.86
N ILE A 295 -18.97 23.17 -16.78
CA ILE A 295 -18.92 21.75 -16.43
C ILE A 295 -19.55 21.58 -15.06
N ALA A 296 -20.50 20.65 -14.95
CA ALA A 296 -21.16 20.28 -13.70
C ALA A 296 -21.12 18.76 -13.50
#